data_aad10df6e3825f6888ce2704e19e2500
#
_entry.id   aad10df6e3825f6888ce2704e19e2500
#
_cell.length_a   1.000
_cell.length_b   1.000
_cell.length_c   1.000
_cell.angle_alpha   90.00
_cell.angle_beta   90.00
_cell.angle_gamma   90.00
#
_symmetry.space_group_name_H-M   'P 1'
#
loop_
_entity.id
_entity.type
_entity.pdbx_description
1 polymer ?
#
loop_
_entity_poly.entity_id
_entity_poly.type
_entity_poly.pdbx_seq_one_letter_code
_entity_poly.pdbx_strand_id
1 'polypeptide(L)'
;MHEDILARAGGRLRAGDLAAARVIVEQGLAAAPDAHSLHAFAGLLAARDHAPEAAATHLREALALRPDDQPTRTNLALVLTDLGQTNEALAACGSEAVVSPQLARIRAYLRHRAGEHDGAVTDYRQVVTAFPDDFESWNNLGNALTASGATREAGKAFNRAILLRPAIPELRINAAKMLSEAGRHADQRALIRSAAQQFPGQADIHYELGLAESAMRDPDLAELAFRRALSIDPNHLAATLELGMLLENLNRLDDLQQLIAQVERSDGDAPELDFLRASALRREGDFAAAHALVVQVPETIDPVRREHLLGEVLDRLNDPEGAFAAFTRMKQHTRARTSPALMADADRYLAKIRAEAAHISNSQPRESAPAPRASGTPIFLAGFPRSGTTLLDTLLMGVPGAHVLEELPVLAAVEAELGDFTQLDSLNQDELAALRDTYFQELDGIAPPLPGALIIDKFPLHMTRMRLIHRLFPDAPILFAERHPCDVLLSCFISNFQPNRAMAHFFTLEGAAALYDAAFTAWTHATQVLPLRVHRVRYERVVEDVEGEMRSLLDFLGLAWNPDVIDNQASAAKRGQIRTASYAQVGQPIYRRSAGRWERYREQLEPVLPILAPWVERMGYSMA
;
A
#
# COMPACT_ATOMS: atom_id res chain seq x y z
N MET A 1 -9.34 63.36 0.60
CA MET A 1 -9.67 63.05 2.01
C MET A 1 -9.25 61.63 2.39
N HIS A 2 -9.70 60.57 1.69
CA HIS A 2 -9.35 59.21 2.05
C HIS A 2 -7.85 58.90 1.91
N GLU A 3 -7.18 59.43 0.87
CA GLU A 3 -5.74 59.23 0.66
C GLU A 3 -4.90 59.88 1.78
N ASP A 4 -5.32 61.02 2.33
CA ASP A 4 -4.63 61.66 3.46
C ASP A 4 -4.78 60.82 4.74
N ILE A 5 -5.98 60.27 4.99
CA ILE A 5 -6.24 59.38 6.13
C ILE A 5 -5.37 58.13 6.04
N LEU A 6 -5.32 57.50 4.85
CA LEU A 6 -4.48 56.30 4.60
C LEU A 6 -2.98 56.62 4.73
N ALA A 7 -2.53 57.76 4.23
CA ALA A 7 -1.14 58.19 4.36
C ALA A 7 -0.73 58.38 5.83
N ARG A 8 -1.58 59.04 6.63
CA ARG A 8 -1.36 59.26 8.07
C ARG A 8 -1.40 57.94 8.86
N ALA A 9 -2.42 57.12 8.62
CA ALA A 9 -2.52 55.79 9.27
C ALA A 9 -1.35 54.88 8.87
N GLY A 10 -0.97 54.83 7.59
CA GLY A 10 0.20 54.12 7.10
C GLY A 10 1.51 54.63 7.68
N GLY A 11 1.63 55.94 7.93
CA GLY A 11 2.76 56.54 8.64
C GLY A 11 2.89 56.01 10.08
N ARG A 12 1.77 55.95 10.82
CA ARG A 12 1.73 55.39 12.18
C ARG A 12 2.05 53.90 12.20
N LEU A 13 1.48 53.17 11.27
CA LEU A 13 1.76 51.73 11.15
C LEU A 13 3.26 51.46 10.89
N ARG A 14 3.92 52.22 10.01
CA ARG A 14 5.37 52.12 9.78
C ARG A 14 6.21 52.50 10.99
N ALA A 15 5.70 53.39 11.84
CA ALA A 15 6.31 53.73 13.12
C ALA A 15 6.05 52.72 14.25
N GLY A 16 5.34 51.61 13.96
CA GLY A 16 5.00 50.58 14.95
C GLY A 16 3.79 50.90 15.83
N ASP A 17 3.13 52.05 15.61
CA ASP A 17 2.00 52.52 16.39
C ASP A 17 0.67 52.06 15.78
N LEU A 18 0.36 50.77 16.01
CA LEU A 18 -0.85 50.11 15.48
C LEU A 18 -2.13 50.75 16.05
N ALA A 19 -2.11 51.12 17.34
CA ALA A 19 -3.26 51.69 18.02
C ALA A 19 -3.64 53.06 17.43
N ALA A 20 -2.65 53.95 17.21
CA ALA A 20 -2.91 55.23 16.58
C ALA A 20 -3.35 55.07 15.10
N ALA A 21 -2.80 54.12 14.37
CA ALA A 21 -3.24 53.82 13.01
C ALA A 21 -4.71 53.41 12.97
N ARG A 22 -5.16 52.57 13.89
CA ARG A 22 -6.55 52.10 14.03
C ARG A 22 -7.51 53.27 14.32
N VAL A 23 -7.20 54.10 15.29
CA VAL A 23 -8.03 55.28 15.63
C VAL A 23 -8.21 56.18 14.42
N ILE A 24 -7.15 56.46 13.64
CA ILE A 24 -7.23 57.31 12.45
C ILE A 24 -8.15 56.67 11.39
N VAL A 25 -8.11 55.36 11.21
CA VAL A 25 -8.94 54.66 10.22
C VAL A 25 -10.39 54.59 10.69
N GLU A 26 -10.66 54.32 11.99
CA GLU A 26 -12.01 54.34 12.58
C GLU A 26 -12.68 55.71 12.43
N GLN A 27 -11.95 56.80 12.70
CA GLN A 27 -12.45 58.16 12.46
C GLN A 27 -12.73 58.39 10.97
N GLY A 28 -11.89 57.88 10.09
CA GLY A 28 -12.09 57.94 8.64
C GLY A 28 -13.34 57.21 8.19
N LEU A 29 -13.58 56.00 8.70
CA LEU A 29 -14.76 55.18 8.43
C LEU A 29 -16.04 55.81 8.98
N ALA A 30 -15.98 56.47 10.15
CA ALA A 30 -17.11 57.21 10.70
C ALA A 30 -17.53 58.39 9.81
N ALA A 31 -16.56 59.01 9.12
CA ALA A 31 -16.82 60.10 8.18
C ALA A 31 -17.18 59.64 6.75
N ALA A 32 -16.75 58.44 6.37
CA ALA A 32 -16.97 57.86 5.05
C ALA A 32 -17.15 56.32 5.15
N PRO A 33 -18.35 55.84 5.55
CA PRO A 33 -18.63 54.40 5.74
C PRO A 33 -18.48 53.57 4.47
N ASP A 34 -18.63 54.16 3.29
CA ASP A 34 -18.54 53.47 1.99
C ASP A 34 -17.14 53.58 1.35
N ALA A 35 -16.11 53.87 2.15
CA ALA A 35 -14.76 53.97 1.64
C ALA A 35 -14.06 52.62 1.58
N HIS A 36 -14.10 51.96 0.39
CA HIS A 36 -13.44 50.69 0.15
C HIS A 36 -12.01 50.59 0.73
N SER A 37 -11.18 51.61 0.40
CA SER A 37 -9.76 51.61 0.81
C SER A 37 -9.55 51.72 2.33
N LEU A 38 -10.49 52.35 3.06
CA LEU A 38 -10.44 52.41 4.51
C LEU A 38 -10.85 51.09 5.14
N HIS A 39 -11.89 50.44 4.61
CA HIS A 39 -12.26 49.09 5.04
C HIS A 39 -11.14 48.08 4.77
N ALA A 40 -10.55 48.11 3.57
CA ALA A 40 -9.43 47.21 3.25
C ALA A 40 -8.24 47.42 4.20
N PHE A 41 -7.94 48.67 4.55
CA PHE A 41 -6.85 49.00 5.48
C PHE A 41 -7.21 48.66 6.92
N ALA A 42 -8.47 48.87 7.36
CA ALA A 42 -8.97 48.42 8.67
C ALA A 42 -8.84 46.92 8.84
N GLY A 43 -9.21 46.14 7.82
CA GLY A 43 -9.02 44.70 7.80
C GLY A 43 -7.56 44.27 7.96
N LEU A 44 -6.63 44.97 7.25
CA LEU A 44 -5.20 44.74 7.40
C LEU A 44 -4.69 45.05 8.82
N LEU A 45 -5.16 46.14 9.44
CA LEU A 45 -4.80 46.49 10.81
C LEU A 45 -5.33 45.48 11.81
N ALA A 46 -6.59 45.04 11.66
CA ALA A 46 -7.20 44.02 12.52
C ALA A 46 -6.49 42.66 12.42
N ALA A 47 -6.08 42.25 11.20
CA ALA A 47 -5.28 41.03 11.01
C ALA A 47 -3.93 41.13 11.73
N ARG A 48 -3.27 42.29 11.71
CA ARG A 48 -2.00 42.50 12.45
C ARG A 48 -2.19 42.62 13.97
N ASP A 49 -3.37 42.98 14.41
CA ASP A 49 -3.76 43.05 15.83
C ASP A 49 -4.26 41.69 16.38
N HIS A 50 -4.04 40.60 15.62
CA HIS A 50 -4.51 39.27 15.96
C HIS A 50 -6.02 39.17 16.19
N ALA A 51 -6.81 39.96 15.48
CA ALA A 51 -8.28 39.99 15.52
C ALA A 51 -8.87 39.52 14.17
N PRO A 52 -8.77 38.25 13.81
CA PRO A 52 -9.09 37.74 12.48
C PRO A 52 -10.58 37.89 12.12
N GLU A 53 -11.50 37.77 13.09
CA GLU A 53 -12.93 37.96 12.86
C GLU A 53 -13.27 39.41 12.45
N ALA A 54 -12.66 40.39 13.15
CA ALA A 54 -12.82 41.81 12.80
C ALA A 54 -12.16 42.09 11.44
N ALA A 55 -11.01 41.49 11.17
CA ALA A 55 -10.35 41.59 9.86
C ALA A 55 -11.26 41.07 8.74
N ALA A 56 -11.83 39.90 8.88
CA ALA A 56 -12.74 39.31 7.90
C ALA A 56 -13.97 40.19 7.67
N THR A 57 -14.54 40.80 8.72
CA THR A 57 -15.68 41.69 8.63
C THR A 57 -15.34 42.92 7.75
N HIS A 58 -14.26 43.63 8.05
CA HIS A 58 -13.85 44.79 7.28
C HIS A 58 -13.47 44.45 5.83
N LEU A 59 -12.80 43.31 5.60
CA LEU A 59 -12.45 42.86 4.26
C LEU A 59 -13.68 42.48 3.42
N ARG A 60 -14.72 41.90 4.03
CA ARG A 60 -16.01 41.63 3.37
C ARG A 60 -16.70 42.93 2.98
N GLU A 61 -16.75 43.94 3.87
CA GLU A 61 -17.29 45.27 3.55
C GLU A 61 -16.52 45.91 2.40
N ALA A 62 -15.19 45.85 2.41
CA ALA A 62 -14.39 46.34 1.30
C ALA A 62 -14.75 45.65 -0.02
N LEU A 63 -14.92 44.33 -0.04
CA LEU A 63 -15.28 43.60 -1.25
C LEU A 63 -16.73 43.83 -1.69
N ALA A 64 -17.65 44.09 -0.76
CA ALA A 64 -19.00 44.51 -1.12
C ALA A 64 -19.01 45.82 -1.92
N LEU A 65 -18.09 46.76 -1.60
CA LEU A 65 -17.90 48.01 -2.29
C LEU A 65 -17.12 47.90 -3.61
N ARG A 66 -16.17 46.96 -3.66
CA ARG A 66 -15.35 46.68 -4.86
C ARG A 66 -15.06 45.20 -5.01
N PRO A 67 -15.95 44.41 -5.67
CA PRO A 67 -15.86 42.98 -5.77
C PRO A 67 -14.61 42.44 -6.47
N ASP A 68 -14.02 43.22 -7.39
CA ASP A 68 -12.88 42.76 -8.22
C ASP A 68 -11.52 43.13 -7.62
N ASP A 69 -11.46 43.65 -6.37
CA ASP A 69 -10.21 44.04 -5.74
C ASP A 69 -9.41 42.81 -5.28
N GLN A 70 -8.49 42.33 -6.13
CA GLN A 70 -7.70 41.13 -5.88
C GLN A 70 -6.83 41.21 -4.61
N PRO A 71 -6.18 42.35 -4.26
CA PRO A 71 -5.47 42.45 -2.98
C PRO A 71 -6.37 42.21 -1.76
N THR A 72 -7.59 42.79 -1.75
CA THR A 72 -8.54 42.58 -0.67
C THR A 72 -9.06 41.12 -0.63
N ARG A 73 -9.33 40.50 -1.80
CA ARG A 73 -9.65 39.07 -1.88
C ARG A 73 -8.52 38.21 -1.31
N THR A 74 -7.27 38.54 -1.64
CA THR A 74 -6.10 37.83 -1.12
C THR A 74 -6.03 37.87 0.40
N ASN A 75 -6.20 39.07 0.97
CA ASN A 75 -6.17 39.28 2.41
C ASN A 75 -7.34 38.56 3.11
N LEU A 76 -8.55 38.61 2.53
CA LEU A 76 -9.72 37.91 3.07
C LEU A 76 -9.51 36.39 3.04
N ALA A 77 -9.01 35.86 1.93
CA ALA A 77 -8.75 34.42 1.80
C ALA A 77 -7.71 33.93 2.82
N LEU A 78 -6.66 34.73 3.08
CA LEU A 78 -5.66 34.39 4.14
C LEU A 78 -6.31 34.38 5.53
N VAL A 79 -7.05 35.45 5.88
CA VAL A 79 -7.70 35.54 7.19
C VAL A 79 -8.72 34.42 7.41
N LEU A 80 -9.50 34.08 6.37
CA LEU A 80 -10.46 32.97 6.46
C LEU A 80 -9.76 31.60 6.54
N THR A 81 -8.57 31.48 5.93
CA THR A 81 -7.74 30.26 6.07
C THR A 81 -7.24 30.11 7.50
N ASP A 82 -6.78 31.19 8.12
CA ASP A 82 -6.34 31.21 9.53
C ASP A 82 -7.48 30.88 10.49
N LEU A 83 -8.72 31.30 10.17
CA LEU A 83 -9.94 30.95 10.89
C LEU A 83 -10.43 29.50 10.64
N GLY A 84 -9.80 28.75 9.75
CA GLY A 84 -10.22 27.40 9.38
C GLY A 84 -11.48 27.34 8.49
N GLN A 85 -11.96 28.50 7.98
CA GLN A 85 -13.15 28.64 7.16
C GLN A 85 -12.84 28.35 5.68
N THR A 86 -12.42 27.11 5.37
CA THR A 86 -11.88 26.71 4.06
C THR A 86 -12.81 27.02 2.90
N ASN A 87 -14.11 26.72 3.03
CA ASN A 87 -15.08 26.95 1.95
C ASN A 87 -15.28 28.44 1.64
N GLU A 88 -15.35 29.29 2.68
CA GLU A 88 -15.47 30.72 2.52
C GLU A 88 -14.17 31.33 1.94
N ALA A 89 -13.01 30.84 2.40
CA ALA A 89 -11.71 31.24 1.87
C ALA A 89 -11.60 30.93 0.37
N LEU A 90 -12.05 29.75 -0.04
CA LEU A 90 -12.07 29.35 -1.46
C LEU A 90 -13.04 30.23 -2.27
N ALA A 91 -14.24 30.51 -1.74
CA ALA A 91 -15.19 31.44 -2.36
C ALA A 91 -14.62 32.87 -2.52
N ALA A 92 -13.89 33.36 -1.51
CA ALA A 92 -13.23 34.66 -1.57
C ALA A 92 -12.15 34.75 -2.67
N CYS A 93 -11.49 33.61 -2.99
CA CYS A 93 -10.53 33.53 -4.10
C CYS A 93 -11.17 33.77 -5.48
N GLY A 94 -12.47 33.53 -5.62
CA GLY A 94 -13.19 33.63 -6.89
C GLY A 94 -12.98 32.44 -7.82
N SER A 95 -13.83 32.36 -8.85
CA SER A 95 -13.84 31.27 -9.83
C SER A 95 -13.15 31.62 -11.16
N GLU A 96 -12.60 32.83 -11.29
CA GLU A 96 -11.95 33.28 -12.52
C GLU A 96 -10.76 32.40 -12.91
N ALA A 97 -10.62 32.07 -14.19
CA ALA A 97 -9.55 31.25 -14.70
C ALA A 97 -8.16 31.85 -14.46
N VAL A 98 -8.05 33.18 -14.47
CA VAL A 98 -6.81 33.92 -14.23
C VAL A 98 -7.01 34.89 -13.07
N VAL A 99 -6.23 34.73 -12.03
CA VAL A 99 -6.17 35.62 -10.85
C VAL A 99 -4.72 36.10 -10.64
N SER A 100 -4.49 37.00 -9.68
CA SER A 100 -3.11 37.37 -9.33
C SER A 100 -2.34 36.10 -8.84
N PRO A 101 -1.03 36.00 -9.09
CA PRO A 101 -0.25 34.85 -8.65
C PRO A 101 -0.30 34.60 -7.14
N GLN A 102 -0.42 35.66 -6.34
CA GLN A 102 -0.59 35.54 -4.88
C GLN A 102 -1.93 34.89 -4.51
N LEU A 103 -3.01 35.31 -5.15
CA LEU A 103 -4.33 34.74 -4.94
C LEU A 103 -4.40 33.31 -5.49
N ALA A 104 -3.76 33.06 -6.64
CA ALA A 104 -3.63 31.69 -7.21
C ALA A 104 -2.92 30.73 -6.24
N ARG A 105 -1.89 31.18 -5.53
CA ARG A 105 -1.18 30.37 -4.53
C ARG A 105 -2.11 29.93 -3.40
N ILE A 106 -2.88 30.85 -2.85
CA ILE A 106 -3.82 30.56 -1.76
C ILE A 106 -4.93 29.63 -2.26
N ARG A 107 -5.50 29.93 -3.42
CA ARG A 107 -6.55 29.12 -4.04
C ARG A 107 -6.06 27.70 -4.34
N ALA A 108 -4.84 27.55 -4.85
CA ALA A 108 -4.23 26.26 -5.10
C ALA A 108 -4.08 25.43 -3.81
N TYR A 109 -3.59 26.04 -2.74
CA TYR A 109 -3.47 25.41 -1.43
C TYR A 109 -4.83 24.94 -0.90
N LEU A 110 -5.84 25.81 -0.96
CA LEU A 110 -7.19 25.50 -0.50
C LEU A 110 -7.84 24.40 -1.33
N ARG A 111 -7.72 24.45 -2.66
CA ARG A 111 -8.20 23.41 -3.58
C ARG A 111 -7.53 22.07 -3.31
N HIS A 112 -6.22 22.07 -3.11
CA HIS A 112 -5.51 20.84 -2.78
C HIS A 112 -6.03 20.21 -1.49
N ARG A 113 -6.24 21.02 -0.43
CA ARG A 113 -6.84 20.55 0.83
C ARG A 113 -8.29 20.10 0.70
N ALA A 114 -9.04 20.67 -0.22
CA ALA A 114 -10.42 20.28 -0.54
C ALA A 114 -10.52 19.03 -1.45
N GLY A 115 -9.38 18.48 -1.91
CA GLY A 115 -9.35 17.36 -2.84
C GLY A 115 -9.56 17.74 -4.31
N GLU A 116 -9.63 19.03 -4.63
CA GLU A 116 -9.77 19.55 -6.00
C GLU A 116 -8.39 19.63 -6.70
N HIS A 117 -7.74 18.48 -6.85
CA HIS A 117 -6.33 18.39 -7.23
C HIS A 117 -6.03 19.00 -8.61
N ASP A 118 -6.87 18.78 -9.62
CA ASP A 118 -6.69 19.34 -10.98
C ASP A 118 -6.79 20.86 -10.99
N GLY A 119 -7.71 21.42 -10.19
CA GLY A 119 -7.82 22.85 -9.97
C GLY A 119 -6.58 23.44 -9.30
N ALA A 120 -6.05 22.74 -8.27
CA ALA A 120 -4.83 23.11 -7.58
C ALA A 120 -3.61 23.10 -8.52
N VAL A 121 -3.48 22.06 -9.36
CA VAL A 121 -2.41 21.96 -10.39
C VAL A 121 -2.47 23.15 -11.34
N THR A 122 -3.67 23.51 -11.82
CA THR A 122 -3.86 24.65 -12.71
C THR A 122 -3.38 25.96 -12.08
N ASP A 123 -3.77 26.20 -10.84
CA ASP A 123 -3.39 27.42 -10.11
C ASP A 123 -1.89 27.46 -9.79
N TYR A 124 -1.30 26.34 -9.29
CA TYR A 124 0.14 26.27 -9.03
C TYR A 124 0.97 26.46 -10.31
N ARG A 125 0.52 26.00 -11.48
CA ARG A 125 1.19 26.27 -12.75
C ARG A 125 1.22 27.75 -13.08
N GLN A 126 0.16 28.51 -12.77
CA GLN A 126 0.18 29.98 -12.91
C GLN A 126 1.22 30.62 -11.98
N VAL A 127 1.29 30.15 -10.72
CA VAL A 127 2.25 30.67 -9.73
C VAL A 127 3.70 30.40 -10.17
N VAL A 128 4.05 29.17 -10.55
CA VAL A 128 5.43 28.83 -10.93
C VAL A 128 5.84 29.44 -12.28
N THR A 129 4.87 29.82 -13.11
CA THR A 129 5.13 30.58 -14.33
C THR A 129 5.47 32.05 -14.01
N ALA A 130 4.76 32.66 -13.05
CA ALA A 130 5.03 34.02 -12.61
C ALA A 130 6.27 34.14 -11.70
N PHE A 131 6.51 33.10 -10.88
CA PHE A 131 7.61 33.02 -9.91
C PHE A 131 8.40 31.71 -10.10
N PRO A 132 9.24 31.60 -11.14
CA PRO A 132 9.94 30.35 -11.48
C PRO A 132 10.99 29.91 -10.45
N ASP A 133 11.37 30.78 -9.52
CA ASP A 133 12.34 30.49 -8.44
C ASP A 133 11.66 30.25 -7.08
N ASP A 134 10.33 30.17 -7.04
CA ASP A 134 9.56 29.85 -5.85
C ASP A 134 9.52 28.32 -5.62
N PHE A 135 10.49 27.84 -4.85
CA PHE A 135 10.63 26.40 -4.58
C PHE A 135 9.42 25.80 -3.84
N GLU A 136 8.76 26.59 -2.97
CA GLU A 136 7.59 26.13 -2.23
C GLU A 136 6.43 25.83 -3.18
N SER A 137 6.16 26.73 -4.13
CA SER A 137 5.12 26.49 -5.13
C SER A 137 5.46 25.34 -6.07
N TRP A 138 6.73 25.11 -6.42
CA TRP A 138 7.15 23.92 -7.14
C TRP A 138 6.95 22.64 -6.34
N ASN A 139 7.29 22.63 -5.05
CA ASN A 139 7.02 21.50 -4.16
C ASN A 139 5.53 21.19 -4.04
N ASN A 140 4.71 22.24 -3.83
CA ASN A 140 3.27 22.10 -3.70
C ASN A 140 2.59 21.68 -5.02
N LEU A 141 3.11 22.14 -6.17
CA LEU A 141 2.71 21.62 -7.48
C LEU A 141 3.02 20.11 -7.58
N GLY A 142 4.19 19.69 -7.11
CA GLY A 142 4.56 18.27 -7.04
C GLY A 142 3.56 17.47 -6.23
N ASN A 143 3.17 17.93 -5.04
CA ASN A 143 2.18 17.28 -4.19
C ASN A 143 0.80 17.20 -4.87
N ALA A 144 0.33 18.30 -5.49
CA ALA A 144 -0.94 18.33 -6.19
C ALA A 144 -0.97 17.38 -7.42
N LEU A 145 0.14 17.33 -8.17
CA LEU A 145 0.31 16.41 -9.31
C LEU A 145 0.37 14.93 -8.85
N THR A 146 0.97 14.66 -7.70
CA THR A 146 0.98 13.31 -7.11
C THR A 146 -0.44 12.88 -6.78
N ALA A 147 -1.20 13.73 -6.11
CA ALA A 147 -2.59 13.45 -5.75
C ALA A 147 -3.52 13.31 -6.97
N SER A 148 -3.22 13.98 -8.09
CA SER A 148 -3.93 13.80 -9.37
C SER A 148 -3.45 12.59 -10.20
N GLY A 149 -2.41 11.86 -9.73
CA GLY A 149 -1.85 10.70 -10.42
C GLY A 149 -0.86 11.04 -11.55
N ALA A 150 -0.50 12.32 -11.75
CA ALA A 150 0.40 12.78 -12.79
C ALA A 150 1.89 12.62 -12.39
N THR A 151 2.31 11.41 -12.04
CA THR A 151 3.61 11.06 -11.42
C THR A 151 4.82 11.62 -12.18
N ARG A 152 4.82 11.56 -13.52
CA ARG A 152 5.97 12.06 -14.32
C ARG A 152 6.14 13.57 -14.18
N GLU A 153 5.05 14.31 -14.14
CA GLU A 153 5.08 15.77 -13.99
C GLU A 153 5.41 16.15 -12.54
N ALA A 154 4.87 15.42 -11.56
CA ALA A 154 5.22 15.59 -10.15
C ALA A 154 6.73 15.47 -9.93
N GLY A 155 7.37 14.45 -10.53
CA GLY A 155 8.82 14.28 -10.45
C GLY A 155 9.60 15.48 -11.01
N LYS A 156 9.13 16.09 -12.12
CA LYS A 156 9.74 17.31 -12.66
C LYS A 156 9.60 18.50 -11.71
N ALA A 157 8.44 18.65 -11.08
CA ALA A 157 8.17 19.73 -10.15
C ALA A 157 9.04 19.61 -8.88
N PHE A 158 9.11 18.42 -8.26
CA PHE A 158 10.00 18.16 -7.12
C PHE A 158 11.48 18.37 -7.47
N ASN A 159 11.92 17.88 -8.62
CA ASN A 159 13.31 18.12 -9.06
C ASN A 159 13.62 19.61 -9.19
N ARG A 160 12.69 20.43 -9.72
CA ARG A 160 12.89 21.87 -9.78
C ARG A 160 12.98 22.50 -8.38
N ALA A 161 12.12 22.10 -7.45
CA ALA A 161 12.18 22.57 -6.06
C ALA A 161 13.52 22.21 -5.40
N ILE A 162 13.99 20.95 -5.57
CA ILE A 162 15.28 20.49 -5.04
C ILE A 162 16.46 21.28 -5.63
N LEU A 163 16.45 21.56 -6.94
CA LEU A 163 17.47 22.36 -7.60
C LEU A 163 17.52 23.80 -7.08
N LEU A 164 16.37 24.38 -6.76
CA LEU A 164 16.28 25.74 -6.22
C LEU A 164 16.75 25.82 -4.76
N ARG A 165 16.51 24.78 -3.97
CA ARG A 165 16.86 24.72 -2.55
C ARG A 165 17.42 23.34 -2.18
N PRO A 166 18.65 23.01 -2.59
CA PRO A 166 19.24 21.68 -2.38
C PRO A 166 19.52 21.34 -0.90
N ALA A 167 19.55 22.34 -0.03
CA ALA A 167 19.82 22.18 1.40
C ALA A 167 18.58 21.84 2.24
N ILE A 168 17.38 21.75 1.63
CA ILE A 168 16.12 21.44 2.33
C ILE A 168 15.84 19.94 2.19
N PRO A 169 15.97 19.12 3.27
CA PRO A 169 15.76 17.67 3.21
C PRO A 169 14.30 17.28 2.90
N GLU A 170 13.32 18.06 3.35
CA GLU A 170 11.88 17.81 3.19
C GLU A 170 11.47 17.71 1.72
N LEU A 171 12.15 18.42 0.81
CA LEU A 171 11.89 18.33 -0.62
C LEU A 171 12.20 16.94 -1.18
N ARG A 172 13.23 16.27 -0.65
CA ARG A 172 13.58 14.90 -1.04
C ARG A 172 12.64 13.88 -0.41
N ILE A 173 12.19 14.13 0.82
CA ILE A 173 11.18 13.31 1.49
C ILE A 173 9.88 13.32 0.68
N ASN A 174 9.40 14.49 0.26
CA ASN A 174 8.19 14.60 -0.54
C ASN A 174 8.33 13.90 -1.90
N ALA A 175 9.48 14.08 -2.57
CA ALA A 175 9.76 13.35 -3.81
C ALA A 175 9.83 11.83 -3.60
N ALA A 176 10.40 11.35 -2.48
CA ALA A 176 10.47 9.94 -2.13
C ALA A 176 9.07 9.35 -1.85
N LYS A 177 8.20 10.08 -1.15
CA LYS A 177 6.80 9.68 -0.92
C LYS A 177 6.05 9.53 -2.24
N MET A 178 6.18 10.48 -3.17
CA MET A 178 5.60 10.37 -4.52
C MET A 178 6.09 9.11 -5.25
N LEU A 179 7.40 8.79 -5.18
CA LEU A 179 7.94 7.58 -5.81
C LEU A 179 7.41 6.30 -5.15
N SER A 180 7.23 6.31 -3.84
CA SER A 180 6.61 5.20 -3.09
C SER A 180 5.16 4.96 -3.53
N GLU A 181 4.33 6.02 -3.58
CA GLU A 181 2.94 5.95 -4.02
C GLU A 181 2.80 5.48 -5.47
N ALA A 182 3.78 5.82 -6.31
CA ALA A 182 3.86 5.36 -7.70
C ALA A 182 4.40 3.92 -7.84
N GLY A 183 4.72 3.22 -6.76
CA GLY A 183 5.33 1.89 -6.77
C GLY A 183 6.79 1.85 -7.28
N ARG A 184 7.44 3.01 -7.43
CA ARG A 184 8.81 3.15 -7.93
C ARG A 184 9.83 3.00 -6.80
N HIS A 185 9.78 1.89 -6.07
CA HIS A 185 10.56 1.69 -4.85
C HIS A 185 12.07 1.70 -5.06
N ALA A 186 12.57 1.24 -6.21
CA ALA A 186 13.99 1.30 -6.54
C ALA A 186 14.49 2.75 -6.68
N ASP A 187 13.69 3.61 -7.32
CA ASP A 187 14.00 5.02 -7.48
C ASP A 187 13.87 5.78 -6.15
N GLN A 188 12.84 5.45 -5.35
CA GLN A 188 12.68 5.96 -3.98
C GLN A 188 13.93 5.67 -3.16
N ARG A 189 14.37 4.40 -3.14
CA ARG A 189 15.57 3.97 -2.41
C ARG A 189 16.82 4.72 -2.86
N ALA A 190 17.03 4.86 -4.17
CA ALA A 190 18.18 5.55 -4.72
C ALA A 190 18.20 7.03 -4.30
N LEU A 191 17.05 7.71 -4.39
CA LEU A 191 16.90 9.12 -3.99
C LEU A 191 17.19 9.30 -2.49
N ILE A 192 16.57 8.49 -1.63
CA ILE A 192 16.65 8.68 -0.19
C ILE A 192 18.01 8.23 0.39
N ARG A 193 18.67 7.21 -0.22
CA ARG A 193 20.06 6.85 0.13
C ARG A 193 21.02 8.01 -0.14
N SER A 194 20.87 8.69 -1.28
CA SER A 194 21.65 9.89 -1.58
C SER A 194 21.35 11.02 -0.59
N ALA A 195 20.08 11.19 -0.20
CA ALA A 195 19.69 12.17 0.81
C ALA A 195 20.30 11.84 2.20
N ALA A 196 20.33 10.58 2.61
CA ALA A 196 20.92 10.16 3.88
C ALA A 196 22.44 10.44 3.96
N GLN A 197 23.15 10.36 2.83
CA GLN A 197 24.56 10.75 2.75
C GLN A 197 24.73 12.26 2.88
N GLN A 198 23.83 13.05 2.31
CA GLN A 198 23.87 14.51 2.33
C GLN A 198 23.41 15.09 3.68
N PHE A 199 22.46 14.43 4.35
CA PHE A 199 21.81 14.87 5.59
C PHE A 199 21.93 13.82 6.70
N PRO A 200 23.14 13.41 7.12
CA PRO A 200 23.35 12.29 8.03
C PRO A 200 22.81 12.51 9.45
N GLY A 201 22.48 13.76 9.81
CA GLY A 201 21.91 14.15 11.09
C GLY A 201 20.40 14.37 11.09
N GLN A 202 19.68 14.00 10.02
CA GLN A 202 18.22 14.19 9.93
C GLN A 202 17.48 12.86 10.14
N ALA A 203 16.76 12.76 11.27
CA ALA A 203 16.05 11.54 11.65
C ALA A 203 15.00 11.11 10.59
N ASP A 204 14.21 12.06 10.09
CA ASP A 204 13.18 11.81 9.08
C ASP A 204 13.74 11.20 7.78
N ILE A 205 14.95 11.61 7.36
CA ILE A 205 15.61 11.04 6.17
C ILE A 205 15.97 9.56 6.41
N HIS A 206 16.46 9.22 7.60
CA HIS A 206 16.78 7.84 7.94
C HIS A 206 15.52 7.00 8.15
N TYR A 207 14.45 7.59 8.67
CA TYR A 207 13.13 6.95 8.73
C TYR A 207 12.61 6.62 7.31
N GLU A 208 12.61 7.58 6.40
CA GLU A 208 12.19 7.35 4.99
C GLU A 208 13.10 6.34 4.28
N LEU A 209 14.41 6.29 4.64
CA LEU A 209 15.31 5.25 4.14
C LEU A 209 14.88 3.87 4.64
N GLY A 210 14.51 3.74 5.92
CA GLY A 210 13.99 2.51 6.48
C GLY A 210 12.72 2.03 5.77
N LEU A 211 11.79 2.95 5.45
CA LEU A 211 10.60 2.63 4.66
C LEU A 211 10.95 2.17 3.24
N ALA A 212 11.92 2.83 2.58
CA ALA A 212 12.35 2.46 1.24
C ALA A 212 13.05 1.08 1.21
N GLU A 213 13.88 0.77 2.21
CA GLU A 213 14.51 -0.56 2.34
C GLU A 213 13.48 -1.65 2.66
N SER A 214 12.49 -1.35 3.52
CA SER A 214 11.35 -2.25 3.78
C SER A 214 10.55 -2.55 2.51
N ALA A 215 10.29 -1.54 1.68
CA ALA A 215 9.61 -1.71 0.39
C ALA A 215 10.43 -2.56 -0.59
N MET A 216 11.76 -2.47 -0.54
CA MET A 216 12.69 -3.31 -1.30
C MET A 216 12.93 -4.68 -0.65
N ARG A 217 12.28 -4.94 0.51
CA ARG A 217 12.35 -6.20 1.25
C ARG A 217 13.74 -6.55 1.75
N ASP A 218 14.46 -5.53 2.19
CA ASP A 218 15.76 -5.65 2.86
C ASP A 218 15.58 -5.32 4.35
N PRO A 219 15.22 -6.30 5.20
CA PRO A 219 14.92 -6.06 6.60
C PRO A 219 16.14 -5.59 7.40
N ASP A 220 17.34 -6.05 7.04
CA ASP A 220 18.57 -5.69 7.76
C ASP A 220 18.91 -4.21 7.53
N LEU A 221 18.81 -3.75 6.28
CA LEU A 221 19.03 -2.34 5.96
C LEU A 221 17.89 -1.45 6.48
N ALA A 222 16.65 -1.94 6.49
CA ALA A 222 15.52 -1.23 7.08
C ALA A 222 15.72 -1.03 8.59
N GLU A 223 16.09 -2.10 9.31
CA GLU A 223 16.41 -2.02 10.74
C GLU A 223 17.52 -1.02 11.03
N LEU A 224 18.63 -1.11 10.26
CA LEU A 224 19.76 -0.21 10.41
C LEU A 224 19.33 1.26 10.25
N ALA A 225 18.50 1.54 9.26
CA ALA A 225 18.01 2.89 8.97
C ALA A 225 17.06 3.40 10.08
N PHE A 226 16.10 2.58 10.55
CA PHE A 226 15.22 2.96 11.66
C PHE A 226 15.99 3.17 12.96
N ARG A 227 16.95 2.28 13.29
CA ARG A 227 17.81 2.48 14.47
C ARG A 227 18.67 3.74 14.34
N ARG A 228 19.10 4.09 13.13
CA ARG A 228 19.81 5.35 12.89
C ARG A 228 18.91 6.55 13.13
N ALA A 229 17.65 6.54 12.66
CA ALA A 229 16.68 7.58 12.96
C ALA A 229 16.52 7.78 14.47
N LEU A 230 16.33 6.68 15.23
CA LEU A 230 16.18 6.70 16.69
C LEU A 230 17.47 7.11 17.44
N SER A 231 18.65 6.89 16.85
CA SER A 231 19.91 7.38 17.44
C SER A 231 20.07 8.90 17.33
N ILE A 232 19.39 9.54 16.36
CA ILE A 232 19.37 10.99 16.14
C ILE A 232 18.24 11.63 16.95
N ASP A 233 17.04 11.07 16.84
CA ASP A 233 15.85 11.47 17.60
C ASP A 233 15.28 10.25 18.32
N PRO A 234 15.59 10.05 19.61
CA PRO A 234 15.07 8.93 20.39
C PRO A 234 13.54 8.92 20.52
N ASN A 235 12.87 10.05 20.32
CA ASN A 235 11.42 10.21 20.45
C ASN A 235 10.72 10.15 19.07
N HIS A 236 11.40 9.72 18.03
CA HIS A 236 10.81 9.59 16.68
C HIS A 236 9.81 8.43 16.64
N LEU A 237 8.57 8.72 17.03
CA LEU A 237 7.50 7.72 17.21
C LEU A 237 7.28 6.86 15.96
N ALA A 238 7.24 7.47 14.77
CA ALA A 238 7.04 6.72 13.53
C ALA A 238 8.15 5.69 13.27
N ALA A 239 9.41 6.03 13.55
CA ALA A 239 10.53 5.08 13.43
C ALA A 239 10.44 3.96 14.49
N THR A 240 9.99 4.28 15.70
CA THR A 240 9.74 3.28 16.75
C THR A 240 8.68 2.27 16.32
N LEU A 241 7.56 2.75 15.79
CA LEU A 241 6.45 1.90 15.33
C LEU A 241 6.89 0.98 14.17
N GLU A 242 7.56 1.53 13.17
CA GLU A 242 8.02 0.72 12.01
C GLU A 242 9.10 -0.29 12.41
N LEU A 243 10.05 0.11 13.29
CA LEU A 243 11.05 -0.83 13.82
C LEU A 243 10.39 -1.92 14.67
N GLY A 244 9.45 -1.56 15.54
CA GLY A 244 8.72 -2.53 16.37
C GLY A 244 7.95 -3.53 15.53
N MET A 245 7.27 -3.09 14.48
CA MET A 245 6.58 -3.97 13.53
C MET A 245 7.54 -4.85 12.74
N LEU A 246 8.69 -4.32 12.34
CA LEU A 246 9.72 -5.11 11.67
C LEU A 246 10.24 -6.22 12.57
N LEU A 247 10.55 -5.92 13.84
CA LEU A 247 11.00 -6.91 14.83
C LEU A 247 9.93 -7.98 15.10
N GLU A 248 8.66 -7.59 15.20
CA GLU A 248 7.53 -8.52 15.33
C GLU A 248 7.45 -9.45 14.11
N ASN A 249 7.55 -8.90 12.91
CA ASN A 249 7.52 -9.66 11.66
C ASN A 249 8.70 -10.65 11.53
N LEU A 250 9.87 -10.29 12.05
CA LEU A 250 11.05 -11.15 12.10
C LEU A 250 11.03 -12.14 13.28
N ASN A 251 9.95 -12.16 14.08
CA ASN A 251 9.82 -12.99 15.29
C ASN A 251 10.88 -12.71 16.37
N ARG A 252 11.40 -11.46 16.40
CA ARG A 252 12.41 -11.00 17.38
C ARG A 252 11.72 -10.29 18.55
N LEU A 253 10.96 -11.07 19.34
CA LEU A 253 10.09 -10.54 20.39
C LEU A 253 10.87 -9.91 21.55
N ASP A 254 12.01 -10.49 21.91
CA ASP A 254 12.89 -9.92 22.96
C ASP A 254 13.40 -8.53 22.57
N ASP A 255 13.79 -8.34 21.30
CA ASP A 255 14.24 -7.03 20.80
C ASP A 255 13.09 -6.02 20.73
N LEU A 256 11.86 -6.48 20.41
CA LEU A 256 10.66 -5.66 20.46
C LEU A 256 10.37 -5.16 21.89
N GLN A 257 10.44 -6.05 22.88
CA GLN A 257 10.26 -5.69 24.29
C GLN A 257 11.34 -4.71 24.76
N GLN A 258 12.60 -4.91 24.35
CA GLN A 258 13.69 -3.98 24.66
C GLN A 258 13.45 -2.59 24.04
N LEU A 259 12.97 -2.54 22.78
CA LEU A 259 12.61 -1.29 22.12
C LEU A 259 11.51 -0.53 22.88
N ILE A 260 10.43 -1.22 23.25
CA ILE A 260 9.32 -0.64 24.03
C ILE A 260 9.88 -0.07 25.35
N ALA A 261 10.62 -0.87 26.12
CA ALA A 261 11.21 -0.45 27.39
C ALA A 261 12.22 0.70 27.26
N GLN A 262 12.88 0.84 26.10
CA GLN A 262 13.80 1.97 25.85
C GLN A 262 13.00 3.27 25.68
N VAL A 263 11.93 3.25 24.90
CA VAL A 263 11.10 4.46 24.65
C VAL A 263 10.39 4.90 25.93
N GLU A 264 9.83 3.98 26.72
CA GLU A 264 9.21 4.27 28.02
C GLU A 264 10.13 5.01 28.98
N ARG A 265 11.43 4.71 28.97
CA ARG A 265 12.43 5.40 29.79
C ARG A 265 12.75 6.81 29.31
N SER A 266 12.58 7.09 28.02
CA SER A 266 12.96 8.37 27.40
C SER A 266 11.83 9.39 27.41
N ASP A 267 10.60 8.97 27.14
CA ASP A 267 9.46 9.84 26.82
C ASP A 267 8.24 9.61 27.72
N GLY A 268 8.33 8.66 28.67
CA GLY A 268 7.18 8.28 29.51
C GLY A 268 6.17 7.42 28.76
N ASP A 269 4.89 7.56 29.09
CA ASP A 269 3.81 6.72 28.55
C ASP A 269 3.24 7.34 27.26
N ALA A 270 3.73 6.90 26.11
CA ALA A 270 3.17 7.26 24.81
C ALA A 270 2.03 6.29 24.46
N PRO A 271 0.77 6.74 24.35
CA PRO A 271 -0.37 5.84 24.07
C PRO A 271 -0.25 5.04 22.77
N GLU A 272 0.51 5.56 21.82
CA GLU A 272 0.80 4.87 20.55
C GLU A 272 1.60 3.58 20.75
N LEU A 273 2.41 3.48 21.82
CA LEU A 273 3.14 2.24 22.15
C LEU A 273 2.23 1.09 22.53
N ASP A 274 0.98 1.37 22.92
CA ASP A 274 -0.01 0.33 23.21
C ASP A 274 -0.27 -0.57 21.99
N PHE A 275 -0.08 -0.04 20.79
CA PHE A 275 -0.14 -0.85 19.56
C PHE A 275 0.98 -1.92 19.53
N LEU A 276 2.21 -1.55 19.89
CA LEU A 276 3.33 -2.49 19.93
C LEU A 276 3.23 -3.45 21.12
N ARG A 277 2.79 -2.96 22.30
CA ARG A 277 2.54 -3.78 23.48
C ARG A 277 1.46 -4.83 23.21
N ALA A 278 0.33 -4.41 22.61
CA ALA A 278 -0.74 -5.33 22.22
C ALA A 278 -0.26 -6.36 21.18
N SER A 279 0.59 -5.96 20.23
CA SER A 279 1.19 -6.87 19.25
C SER A 279 2.10 -7.90 19.91
N ALA A 280 2.94 -7.50 20.88
CA ALA A 280 3.79 -8.41 21.64
C ALA A 280 2.96 -9.40 22.47
N LEU A 281 1.97 -8.91 23.24
CA LEU A 281 1.07 -9.75 24.05
C LEU A 281 0.30 -10.76 23.21
N ARG A 282 -0.18 -10.34 22.02
CA ARG A 282 -0.81 -11.27 21.07
C ARG A 282 0.15 -12.40 20.66
N ARG A 283 1.42 -12.11 20.46
CA ARG A 283 2.44 -13.14 20.11
C ARG A 283 2.75 -14.07 21.28
N GLU A 284 2.71 -13.57 22.50
CA GLU A 284 2.87 -14.32 23.73
C GLU A 284 1.64 -15.18 24.08
N GLY A 285 0.48 -14.86 23.47
CA GLY A 285 -0.77 -15.56 23.68
C GLY A 285 -1.66 -14.98 24.79
N ASP A 286 -1.29 -13.84 25.36
CA ASP A 286 -2.16 -13.10 26.30
C ASP A 286 -3.13 -12.19 25.54
N PHE A 287 -4.17 -12.82 24.98
CA PHE A 287 -5.16 -12.11 24.16
C PHE A 287 -6.05 -11.19 24.96
N ALA A 288 -6.27 -11.46 26.25
CA ALA A 288 -7.09 -10.61 27.11
C ALA A 288 -6.37 -9.29 27.39
N ALA A 289 -5.10 -9.33 27.75
CA ALA A 289 -4.29 -8.13 27.93
C ALA A 289 -4.09 -7.38 26.61
N ALA A 290 -3.83 -8.10 25.49
CA ALA A 290 -3.74 -7.49 24.17
C ALA A 290 -5.03 -6.75 23.77
N HIS A 291 -6.21 -7.32 24.07
CA HIS A 291 -7.51 -6.68 23.82
C HIS A 291 -7.66 -5.38 24.62
N ALA A 292 -7.33 -5.41 25.92
CA ALA A 292 -7.43 -4.25 26.78
C ALA A 292 -6.60 -3.05 26.26
N LEU A 293 -5.46 -3.31 25.64
CA LEU A 293 -4.61 -2.26 25.05
C LEU A 293 -5.10 -1.84 23.66
N VAL A 294 -5.38 -2.78 22.75
CA VAL A 294 -5.69 -2.43 21.35
C VAL A 294 -6.94 -1.57 21.20
N VAL A 295 -7.92 -1.69 22.11
CA VAL A 295 -9.12 -0.84 22.11
C VAL A 295 -8.84 0.61 22.52
N GLN A 296 -7.70 0.86 23.19
CA GLN A 296 -7.29 2.19 23.64
C GLN A 296 -6.27 2.84 22.68
N VAL A 297 -5.77 2.10 21.68
CA VAL A 297 -4.83 2.62 20.69
C VAL A 297 -5.42 3.87 20.01
N PRO A 298 -4.69 5.00 20.00
CA PRO A 298 -5.21 6.26 19.50
C PRO A 298 -5.41 6.25 17.98
N GLU A 299 -6.23 7.20 17.50
CA GLU A 299 -6.53 7.35 16.06
C GLU A 299 -5.32 7.81 15.24
N THR A 300 -4.24 8.25 15.86
CA THR A 300 -2.95 8.55 15.22
C THR A 300 -2.32 7.31 14.61
N ILE A 301 -2.59 6.12 15.16
CA ILE A 301 -2.17 4.84 14.57
C ILE A 301 -3.03 4.51 13.36
N ASP A 302 -2.37 4.05 12.30
CA ASP A 302 -3.03 3.65 11.05
C ASP A 302 -4.24 2.73 11.32
N PRO A 303 -5.47 3.13 10.92
CA PRO A 303 -6.67 2.38 11.23
C PRO A 303 -6.68 0.97 10.61
N VAL A 304 -6.00 0.74 9.48
CA VAL A 304 -5.89 -0.60 8.87
C VAL A 304 -5.11 -1.53 9.80
N ARG A 305 -4.01 -1.04 10.38
CA ARG A 305 -3.16 -1.81 11.31
C ARG A 305 -3.89 -2.09 12.62
N ARG A 306 -4.54 -1.06 13.18
CA ARG A 306 -5.31 -1.17 14.43
C ARG A 306 -6.46 -2.17 14.30
N GLU A 307 -7.27 -2.05 13.26
CA GLU A 307 -8.42 -2.94 13.04
C GLU A 307 -7.97 -4.38 12.71
N HIS A 308 -6.84 -4.56 12.02
CA HIS A 308 -6.28 -5.88 11.79
C HIS A 308 -5.87 -6.56 13.09
N LEU A 309 -5.12 -5.84 13.96
CA LEU A 309 -4.68 -6.36 15.26
C LEU A 309 -5.88 -6.69 16.15
N LEU A 310 -6.88 -5.79 16.22
CA LEU A 310 -8.12 -6.01 16.97
C LEU A 310 -8.85 -7.26 16.48
N GLY A 311 -9.01 -7.42 15.17
CA GLY A 311 -9.65 -8.60 14.58
C GLY A 311 -8.91 -9.90 14.91
N GLU A 312 -7.57 -9.90 14.86
CA GLU A 312 -6.78 -11.08 15.23
C GLU A 312 -6.92 -11.44 16.70
N VAL A 313 -6.95 -10.44 17.59
CA VAL A 313 -7.11 -10.65 19.03
C VAL A 313 -8.50 -11.17 19.37
N LEU A 314 -9.56 -10.59 18.80
CA LEU A 314 -10.95 -11.01 19.01
C LEU A 314 -11.20 -12.44 18.49
N ASP A 315 -10.63 -12.81 17.32
CA ASP A 315 -10.69 -14.21 16.83
C ASP A 315 -10.09 -15.21 17.83
N ARG A 316 -9.00 -14.83 18.48
CA ARG A 316 -8.34 -15.68 19.47
C ARG A 316 -9.09 -15.72 20.82
N LEU A 317 -9.86 -14.70 21.13
CA LEU A 317 -10.81 -14.66 22.26
C LEU A 317 -12.12 -15.39 21.97
N ASN A 318 -12.25 -16.00 20.77
CA ASN A 318 -13.44 -16.70 20.30
C ASN A 318 -14.67 -15.77 20.18
N ASP A 319 -14.44 -14.54 19.75
CA ASP A 319 -15.48 -13.58 19.35
C ASP A 319 -15.44 -13.41 17.81
N PRO A 320 -16.09 -14.30 17.05
CA PRO A 320 -16.07 -14.23 15.59
C PRO A 320 -16.85 -13.04 15.03
N GLU A 321 -17.90 -12.58 15.72
CA GLU A 321 -18.69 -11.42 15.30
C GLU A 321 -17.86 -10.13 15.40
N GLY A 322 -17.29 -9.87 16.56
CA GLY A 322 -16.41 -8.72 16.79
C GLY A 322 -15.18 -8.74 15.89
N ALA A 323 -14.56 -9.91 15.73
CA ALA A 323 -13.41 -10.09 14.84
C ALA A 323 -13.78 -9.78 13.38
N PHE A 324 -14.90 -10.28 12.88
CA PHE A 324 -15.35 -10.05 11.52
C PHE A 324 -15.69 -8.57 11.27
N ALA A 325 -16.31 -7.90 12.26
CA ALA A 325 -16.59 -6.47 12.20
C ALA A 325 -15.29 -5.65 12.10
N ALA A 326 -14.26 -5.98 12.91
CA ALA A 326 -12.96 -5.33 12.85
C ALA A 326 -12.27 -5.53 11.49
N PHE A 327 -12.22 -6.76 10.96
CA PHE A 327 -11.68 -7.04 9.64
C PHE A 327 -12.46 -6.32 8.52
N THR A 328 -13.78 -6.18 8.66
CA THR A 328 -14.60 -5.42 7.70
C THR A 328 -14.21 -3.94 7.70
N ARG A 329 -14.03 -3.31 8.87
CA ARG A 329 -13.54 -1.93 8.97
C ARG A 329 -12.13 -1.78 8.38
N MET A 330 -11.24 -2.72 8.66
CA MET A 330 -9.92 -2.77 8.02
C MET A 330 -10.02 -2.72 6.50
N LYS A 331 -10.88 -3.54 5.91
CA LYS A 331 -11.09 -3.59 4.44
C LYS A 331 -11.69 -2.29 3.90
N GLN A 332 -12.63 -1.69 4.62
CA GLN A 332 -13.23 -0.40 4.25
C GLN A 332 -12.16 0.71 4.23
N HIS A 333 -11.30 0.79 5.24
CA HIS A 333 -10.19 1.76 5.27
C HIS A 333 -9.20 1.53 4.14
N THR A 334 -8.84 0.28 3.86
CA THR A 334 -7.93 -0.06 2.75
C THR A 334 -8.55 0.33 1.40
N ARG A 335 -9.83 -0.01 1.19
CA ARG A 335 -10.55 0.33 -0.04
C ARG A 335 -10.66 1.84 -0.27
N ALA A 336 -10.95 2.61 0.78
CA ALA A 336 -11.06 4.07 0.71
C ALA A 336 -9.75 4.75 0.26
N ARG A 337 -8.60 4.12 0.52
CA ARG A 337 -7.27 4.60 0.12
C ARG A 337 -6.81 4.06 -1.24
N THR A 338 -7.55 3.11 -1.81
CA THR A 338 -7.19 2.47 -3.09
C THR A 338 -7.65 3.34 -4.25
N SER A 339 -6.75 3.59 -5.20
CA SER A 339 -7.06 4.44 -6.35
C SER A 339 -8.14 3.81 -7.26
N PRO A 340 -9.00 4.65 -7.88
CA PRO A 340 -9.98 4.18 -8.87
C PRO A 340 -9.34 3.42 -10.05
N ALA A 341 -8.11 3.80 -10.42
CA ALA A 341 -7.36 3.14 -11.48
C ALA A 341 -7.04 1.68 -11.13
N LEU A 342 -6.63 1.40 -9.88
CA LEU A 342 -6.37 0.04 -9.41
C LEU A 342 -7.67 -0.77 -9.33
N MET A 343 -8.78 -0.17 -8.90
CA MET A 343 -10.08 -0.85 -8.89
C MET A 343 -10.51 -1.25 -10.31
N ALA A 344 -10.38 -0.35 -11.28
CA ALA A 344 -10.67 -0.65 -12.68
C ALA A 344 -9.72 -1.72 -13.26
N ASP A 345 -8.46 -1.76 -12.81
CA ASP A 345 -7.52 -2.82 -13.20
C ASP A 345 -7.91 -4.19 -12.60
N ALA A 346 -8.43 -4.20 -11.38
CA ALA A 346 -8.95 -5.41 -10.76
C ALA A 346 -10.13 -5.98 -11.56
N ASP A 347 -11.08 -5.13 -11.97
CA ASP A 347 -12.23 -5.56 -12.79
C ASP A 347 -11.76 -6.15 -14.14
N ARG A 348 -10.79 -5.51 -14.81
CA ARG A 348 -10.18 -6.03 -16.04
C ARG A 348 -9.48 -7.37 -15.82
N TYR A 349 -8.80 -7.51 -14.69
CA TYR A 349 -8.12 -8.77 -14.35
C TYR A 349 -9.10 -9.93 -14.18
N LEU A 350 -10.21 -9.71 -13.46
CA LEU A 350 -11.27 -10.72 -13.31
C LEU A 350 -11.90 -11.08 -14.65
N ALA A 351 -12.19 -10.06 -15.49
CA ALA A 351 -12.72 -10.27 -16.84
C ALA A 351 -11.75 -11.09 -17.71
N LYS A 352 -10.43 -10.83 -17.62
CA LYS A 352 -9.41 -11.61 -18.32
C LYS A 352 -9.42 -13.09 -17.89
N ILE A 353 -9.52 -13.38 -16.60
CA ILE A 353 -9.58 -14.77 -16.11
C ILE A 353 -10.82 -15.49 -16.65
N ARG A 354 -11.99 -14.83 -16.63
CA ARG A 354 -13.23 -15.39 -17.17
C ARG A 354 -13.16 -15.65 -18.67
N ALA A 355 -12.57 -14.73 -19.42
CA ALA A 355 -12.35 -14.89 -20.86
C ALA A 355 -11.41 -16.05 -21.16
N GLU A 356 -10.34 -16.21 -20.40
CA GLU A 356 -9.41 -17.34 -20.52
C GLU A 356 -10.09 -18.67 -20.21
N ALA A 357 -10.90 -18.74 -19.14
CA ALA A 357 -11.68 -19.91 -18.79
C ALA A 357 -12.65 -20.31 -19.93
N ALA A 358 -13.32 -19.33 -20.54
CA ALA A 358 -14.24 -19.56 -21.66
C ALA A 358 -13.49 -20.03 -22.93
N HIS A 359 -12.33 -19.45 -23.20
CA HIS A 359 -11.48 -19.85 -24.32
C HIS A 359 -11.03 -21.31 -24.19
N ILE A 360 -10.52 -21.71 -23.03
CA ILE A 360 -10.09 -23.08 -22.76
C ILE A 360 -11.27 -24.06 -22.88
N SER A 361 -12.46 -23.71 -22.34
CA SER A 361 -13.67 -24.54 -22.42
C SER A 361 -14.11 -24.84 -23.85
N ASN A 362 -13.85 -23.95 -24.80
CA ASN A 362 -14.18 -24.13 -26.21
C ASN A 362 -13.10 -24.91 -26.98
N SER A 363 -11.98 -25.24 -26.36
CA SER A 363 -10.89 -25.99 -26.96
C SER A 363 -11.17 -27.50 -26.88
N GLN A 364 -10.72 -28.26 -27.88
CA GLN A 364 -10.85 -29.73 -27.83
C GLN A 364 -9.81 -30.35 -26.90
N PRO A 365 -10.17 -31.34 -26.08
CA PRO A 365 -9.22 -32.07 -25.26
C PRO A 365 -8.10 -32.69 -26.11
N ARG A 366 -6.86 -32.57 -25.65
CA ARG A 366 -5.73 -33.23 -26.30
C ARG A 366 -5.53 -34.61 -25.66
N GLU A 367 -5.68 -35.66 -26.44
CA GLU A 367 -5.48 -37.06 -26.00
C GLU A 367 -3.98 -37.47 -25.88
N SER A 368 -3.10 -36.56 -25.51
CA SER A 368 -1.70 -36.88 -25.32
C SER A 368 -1.36 -37.04 -23.85
N ALA A 369 -0.60 -38.09 -23.51
CA ALA A 369 -0.06 -38.22 -22.16
C ALA A 369 0.89 -37.03 -21.86
N PRO A 370 0.96 -36.55 -20.60
CA PRO A 370 1.93 -35.53 -20.21
C PRO A 370 3.37 -36.00 -20.53
N ALA A 371 4.17 -35.11 -21.10
CA ALA A 371 5.57 -35.39 -21.37
C ALA A 371 6.37 -35.55 -20.05
N PRO A 372 7.40 -36.44 -20.01
CA PRO A 372 8.32 -36.49 -18.89
C PRO A 372 9.11 -35.17 -18.79
N ARG A 373 9.40 -34.72 -17.57
CA ARG A 373 10.11 -33.46 -17.31
C ARG A 373 11.52 -33.47 -17.92
N ALA A 374 11.82 -32.48 -18.74
CA ALA A 374 13.18 -32.24 -19.23
C ALA A 374 14.05 -31.55 -18.17
N SER A 375 15.39 -31.71 -18.30
CA SER A 375 16.33 -31.01 -17.43
C SER A 375 16.19 -29.49 -17.64
N GLY A 376 16.13 -28.74 -16.53
CA GLY A 376 15.98 -27.27 -16.57
C GLY A 376 14.54 -26.77 -16.64
N THR A 377 13.53 -27.63 -16.91
CA THR A 377 12.12 -27.22 -16.87
C THR A 377 11.72 -26.82 -15.44
N PRO A 378 11.13 -25.63 -15.24
CA PRO A 378 10.65 -25.21 -13.92
C PRO A 378 9.51 -26.09 -13.40
N ILE A 379 9.43 -26.25 -12.09
CA ILE A 379 8.26 -26.77 -11.38
C ILE A 379 7.39 -25.57 -11.00
N PHE A 380 6.09 -25.62 -11.29
CA PHE A 380 5.17 -24.54 -10.90
C PHE A 380 4.35 -24.94 -9.68
N LEU A 381 4.45 -24.15 -8.60
CA LEU A 381 3.60 -24.30 -7.43
C LEU A 381 2.46 -23.29 -7.51
N ALA A 382 1.25 -23.79 -7.74
CA ALA A 382 0.03 -23.05 -7.92
C ALA A 382 -1.02 -23.39 -6.85
N GLY A 383 -2.05 -22.59 -6.76
CA GLY A 383 -3.20 -22.72 -5.86
C GLY A 383 -3.90 -21.38 -5.73
N PHE A 384 -4.96 -21.29 -4.94
CA PHE A 384 -5.50 -19.98 -4.62
C PHE A 384 -4.71 -19.34 -3.46
N PRO A 385 -4.61 -18.00 -3.36
CA PRO A 385 -4.00 -17.37 -2.19
C PRO A 385 -4.56 -17.96 -0.89
N ARG A 386 -3.71 -18.19 0.11
CA ARG A 386 -4.07 -18.79 1.41
C ARG A 386 -4.44 -20.28 1.39
N SER A 387 -4.20 -21.00 0.30
CA SER A 387 -4.40 -22.46 0.23
C SER A 387 -3.24 -23.30 0.81
N GLY A 388 -2.22 -22.65 1.42
CA GLY A 388 -1.07 -23.35 2.00
C GLY A 388 0.18 -23.35 1.11
N THR A 389 0.20 -22.62 0.00
CA THR A 389 1.35 -22.51 -0.90
C THR A 389 2.63 -22.05 -0.20
N THR A 390 2.54 -21.17 0.81
CA THR A 390 3.72 -20.72 1.59
C THR A 390 4.26 -21.80 2.53
N LEU A 391 3.42 -22.67 3.07
CA LEU A 391 3.89 -23.82 3.82
C LEU A 391 4.65 -24.80 2.91
N LEU A 392 4.06 -25.09 1.75
CA LEU A 392 4.68 -26.01 0.77
C LEU A 392 6.00 -25.47 0.23
N ASP A 393 6.08 -24.17 -0.13
CA ASP A 393 7.33 -23.61 -0.64
C ASP A 393 8.44 -23.62 0.42
N THR A 394 8.07 -23.41 1.70
CA THR A 394 9.03 -23.49 2.82
C THR A 394 9.55 -24.91 3.04
N LEU A 395 8.67 -25.91 2.95
CA LEU A 395 9.09 -27.32 3.00
C LEU A 395 9.99 -27.68 1.81
N LEU A 396 9.64 -27.22 0.59
CA LEU A 396 10.42 -27.45 -0.62
C LEU A 396 11.80 -26.78 -0.59
N MET A 397 12.01 -25.72 0.20
CA MET A 397 13.35 -25.15 0.43
C MET A 397 14.31 -26.12 1.14
N GLY A 398 13.79 -27.11 1.84
CA GLY A 398 14.57 -28.21 2.43
C GLY A 398 15.08 -29.23 1.40
N VAL A 399 14.61 -29.18 0.15
CA VAL A 399 15.06 -30.08 -0.92
C VAL A 399 16.46 -29.64 -1.41
N PRO A 400 17.44 -30.54 -1.44
CA PRO A 400 18.78 -30.20 -1.93
C PRO A 400 18.76 -29.65 -3.36
N GLY A 401 19.38 -28.49 -3.56
CA GLY A 401 19.45 -27.83 -4.86
C GLY A 401 18.17 -27.11 -5.29
N ALA A 402 17.14 -27.05 -4.45
CA ALA A 402 15.94 -26.27 -4.75
C ALA A 402 16.23 -24.76 -4.74
N HIS A 403 15.73 -24.09 -5.77
CA HIS A 403 15.70 -22.63 -5.89
C HIS A 403 14.24 -22.19 -5.98
N VAL A 404 13.68 -21.78 -4.85
CA VAL A 404 12.26 -21.42 -4.73
C VAL A 404 12.06 -19.94 -4.99
N LEU A 405 11.28 -19.62 -6.02
CA LEU A 405 10.88 -18.25 -6.40
C LEU A 405 9.59 -17.90 -5.66
N GLU A 406 9.69 -17.06 -4.64
CA GLU A 406 8.50 -16.67 -3.88
C GLU A 406 7.81 -15.46 -4.51
N GLU A 407 6.74 -15.73 -5.26
CA GLU A 407 5.85 -14.74 -5.86
C GLU A 407 6.60 -13.67 -6.68
N LEU A 408 7.64 -14.10 -7.39
CA LEU A 408 8.36 -13.22 -8.30
C LEU A 408 7.58 -13.05 -9.61
N PRO A 409 7.62 -11.86 -10.25
CA PRO A 409 6.80 -11.55 -11.41
C PRO A 409 7.37 -12.08 -12.74
N VAL A 410 8.10 -13.20 -12.73
CA VAL A 410 8.83 -13.74 -13.90
C VAL A 410 7.90 -13.97 -15.10
N LEU A 411 6.76 -14.66 -14.89
CA LEU A 411 5.77 -14.83 -15.95
C LEU A 411 5.07 -13.53 -16.37
N ALA A 412 5.12 -12.47 -15.57
CA ALA A 412 4.52 -11.20 -15.95
C ALA A 412 5.31 -10.49 -17.06
N ALA A 413 6.63 -10.68 -17.12
CA ALA A 413 7.45 -10.20 -18.24
C ALA A 413 7.06 -10.89 -19.55
N VAL A 414 6.88 -12.21 -19.51
CA VAL A 414 6.39 -13.00 -20.66
C VAL A 414 4.99 -12.56 -21.09
N GLU A 415 4.07 -12.32 -20.13
CA GLU A 415 2.74 -11.80 -20.43
C GLU A 415 2.77 -10.42 -21.11
N ALA A 416 3.71 -9.57 -20.69
CA ALA A 416 3.86 -8.23 -21.25
C ALA A 416 4.41 -8.28 -22.69
N GLU A 417 5.35 -9.18 -22.96
CA GLU A 417 5.89 -9.39 -24.31
C GLU A 417 4.86 -10.01 -25.25
N LEU A 418 4.11 -11.04 -24.78
CA LEU A 418 3.04 -11.66 -25.55
C LEU A 418 1.92 -10.66 -25.89
N GLY A 419 1.58 -9.75 -24.98
CA GLY A 419 0.53 -8.75 -25.12
C GLY A 419 -0.87 -9.35 -25.23
N ASP A 420 -1.20 -9.96 -26.37
CA ASP A 420 -2.52 -10.58 -26.62
C ASP A 420 -2.50 -12.10 -26.44
N PHE A 421 -3.20 -12.58 -25.41
CA PHE A 421 -3.34 -14.02 -25.11
C PHE A 421 -4.08 -14.81 -26.17
N THR A 422 -4.86 -14.18 -27.05
CA THR A 422 -5.55 -14.89 -28.17
C THR A 422 -4.56 -15.45 -29.17
N GLN A 423 -3.36 -14.86 -29.30
CA GLN A 423 -2.33 -15.30 -30.21
C GLN A 423 -1.56 -16.53 -29.71
N LEU A 424 -1.68 -16.88 -28.42
CA LEU A 424 -0.88 -17.92 -27.79
C LEU A 424 -0.95 -19.28 -28.51
N ASP A 425 -2.12 -19.66 -29.04
CA ASP A 425 -2.29 -20.95 -29.72
C ASP A 425 -1.68 -20.97 -31.14
N SER A 426 -1.50 -19.81 -31.77
CA SER A 426 -0.92 -19.66 -33.10
C SER A 426 0.60 -19.53 -33.12
N LEU A 427 1.25 -19.34 -31.95
CA LEU A 427 2.69 -19.19 -31.86
C LEU A 427 3.43 -20.45 -32.36
N ASN A 428 4.45 -20.24 -33.19
CA ASN A 428 5.35 -21.29 -33.62
C ASN A 428 6.44 -21.60 -32.57
N GLN A 429 7.31 -22.59 -32.86
CA GLN A 429 8.32 -23.03 -31.88
C GLN A 429 9.40 -21.98 -31.60
N ASP A 430 9.78 -21.17 -32.60
CA ASP A 430 10.79 -20.12 -32.45
C ASP A 430 10.25 -18.97 -31.55
N GLU A 431 8.98 -18.57 -31.75
CA GLU A 431 8.32 -17.58 -30.95
C GLU A 431 8.16 -18.07 -29.49
N LEU A 432 7.80 -19.34 -29.29
CA LEU A 432 7.74 -19.94 -27.96
C LEU A 432 9.13 -20.05 -27.32
N ALA A 433 10.19 -20.27 -28.10
CA ALA A 433 11.56 -20.27 -27.61
C ALA A 433 11.96 -18.87 -27.13
N ALA A 434 11.65 -17.82 -27.89
CA ALA A 434 11.91 -16.43 -27.50
C ALA A 434 11.19 -16.08 -26.17
N LEU A 435 9.93 -16.45 -26.02
CA LEU A 435 9.20 -16.24 -24.75
C LEU A 435 9.79 -17.04 -23.57
N ARG A 436 10.33 -18.25 -23.82
CA ARG A 436 11.09 -18.99 -22.78
C ARG A 436 12.39 -18.28 -22.40
N ASP A 437 13.09 -17.74 -23.41
CA ASP A 437 14.31 -16.95 -23.16
C ASP A 437 14.00 -15.71 -22.31
N THR A 438 12.88 -15.03 -22.57
CA THR A 438 12.41 -13.90 -21.72
C THR A 438 12.13 -14.35 -20.29
N TYR A 439 11.50 -15.52 -20.08
CA TYR A 439 11.30 -16.08 -18.74
C TYR A 439 12.63 -16.27 -18.00
N PHE A 440 13.62 -16.90 -18.64
CA PHE A 440 14.92 -17.16 -17.99
C PHE A 440 15.77 -15.90 -17.84
N GLN A 441 15.71 -14.94 -18.77
CA GLN A 441 16.38 -13.64 -18.63
C GLN A 441 15.83 -12.84 -17.44
N GLU A 442 14.51 -12.81 -17.28
CA GLU A 442 13.88 -12.14 -16.15
C GLU A 442 14.24 -12.83 -14.82
N LEU A 443 14.25 -14.17 -14.81
CA LEU A 443 14.69 -14.94 -13.66
C LEU A 443 16.14 -14.62 -13.28
N ASP A 444 17.06 -14.63 -14.25
CA ASP A 444 18.47 -14.31 -14.03
C ASP A 444 18.67 -12.87 -13.55
N GLY A 445 17.82 -11.94 -13.99
CA GLY A 445 17.85 -10.54 -13.56
C GLY A 445 17.37 -10.31 -12.12
N ILE A 446 16.39 -11.10 -11.66
CA ILE A 446 15.76 -10.89 -10.34
C ILE A 446 16.34 -11.84 -9.28
N ALA A 447 16.52 -13.12 -9.61
CA ALA A 447 16.92 -14.17 -8.69
C ALA A 447 17.72 -15.26 -9.43
N PRO A 448 18.99 -15.01 -9.79
CA PRO A 448 19.79 -15.92 -10.58
C PRO A 448 19.97 -17.28 -9.85
N PRO A 449 19.54 -18.39 -10.46
CA PRO A 449 19.70 -19.71 -9.86
C PRO A 449 21.15 -20.19 -10.01
N LEU A 450 21.60 -21.03 -9.08
CA LEU A 450 22.87 -21.74 -9.27
C LEU A 450 22.77 -22.73 -10.45
N PRO A 451 23.89 -23.00 -11.16
CA PRO A 451 23.88 -23.99 -12.24
C PRO A 451 23.34 -25.33 -11.80
N GLY A 452 22.34 -25.86 -12.51
CA GLY A 452 21.69 -27.12 -12.20
C GLY A 452 20.67 -27.07 -11.05
N ALA A 453 20.33 -25.89 -10.56
CA ALA A 453 19.31 -25.73 -9.52
C ALA A 453 17.94 -26.25 -9.98
N LEU A 454 17.19 -26.79 -9.03
CA LEU A 454 15.80 -27.19 -9.20
C LEU A 454 14.91 -25.94 -9.03
N ILE A 455 14.50 -25.34 -10.13
CA ILE A 455 13.67 -24.11 -10.11
C ILE A 455 12.24 -24.48 -9.71
N ILE A 456 11.73 -23.84 -8.67
CA ILE A 456 10.34 -23.98 -8.19
C ILE A 456 9.71 -22.58 -8.22
N ASP A 457 8.90 -22.31 -9.25
CA ASP A 457 8.21 -21.03 -9.42
C ASP A 457 6.89 -21.06 -8.67
N LYS A 458 6.87 -20.41 -7.50
CA LYS A 458 5.68 -20.31 -6.67
C LYS A 458 4.97 -18.98 -6.86
N PHE A 459 3.82 -19.03 -7.48
CA PHE A 459 2.87 -17.94 -7.51
C PHE A 459 1.44 -18.52 -7.43
N PRO A 460 0.66 -18.21 -6.36
CA PRO A 460 -0.65 -18.86 -6.17
C PRO A 460 -1.52 -18.81 -7.42
N LEU A 461 -1.71 -17.64 -8.00
CA LEU A 461 -2.56 -17.44 -9.17
C LEU A 461 -1.97 -17.94 -10.50
N HIS A 462 -0.85 -18.69 -10.51
CA HIS A 462 -0.45 -19.46 -11.69
C HIS A 462 -1.55 -20.41 -12.17
N MET A 463 -2.45 -20.83 -11.30
CA MET A 463 -3.62 -21.63 -11.66
C MET A 463 -4.49 -21.00 -12.76
N THR A 464 -4.45 -19.68 -12.92
CA THR A 464 -5.19 -18.96 -13.98
C THR A 464 -4.38 -18.81 -15.28
N ARG A 465 -3.15 -19.31 -15.33
CA ARG A 465 -2.18 -19.16 -16.43
C ARG A 465 -1.75 -20.49 -17.05
N MET A 466 -2.50 -21.57 -16.80
CA MET A 466 -2.08 -22.93 -17.19
C MET A 466 -1.88 -23.08 -18.70
N ARG A 467 -2.66 -22.41 -19.53
CA ARG A 467 -2.46 -22.45 -20.99
C ARG A 467 -1.12 -21.84 -21.38
N LEU A 468 -0.74 -20.70 -20.81
CA LEU A 468 0.57 -20.09 -21.04
C LEU A 468 1.69 -21.01 -20.56
N ILE A 469 1.61 -21.48 -19.31
CA ILE A 469 2.62 -22.38 -18.72
C ILE A 469 2.80 -23.64 -19.58
N HIS A 470 1.70 -24.28 -19.97
CA HIS A 470 1.76 -25.49 -20.80
C HIS A 470 2.33 -25.22 -22.22
N ARG A 471 2.04 -24.06 -22.81
CA ARG A 471 2.60 -23.70 -24.12
C ARG A 471 4.11 -23.45 -24.06
N LEU A 472 4.58 -22.82 -22.98
CA LEU A 472 6.01 -22.58 -22.75
C LEU A 472 6.74 -23.87 -22.29
N PHE A 473 6.16 -24.59 -21.35
CA PHE A 473 6.77 -25.73 -20.67
C PHE A 473 5.79 -26.91 -20.62
N PRO A 474 5.61 -27.65 -21.74
CA PRO A 474 4.59 -28.70 -21.82
C PRO A 474 4.86 -29.91 -20.90
N ASP A 475 6.10 -30.06 -20.44
CA ASP A 475 6.56 -31.11 -19.53
C ASP A 475 6.66 -30.66 -18.06
N ALA A 476 6.28 -29.43 -17.76
CA ALA A 476 6.39 -28.86 -16.42
C ALA A 476 5.51 -29.61 -15.39
N PRO A 477 6.07 -30.05 -14.26
CA PRO A 477 5.28 -30.52 -13.14
C PRO A 477 4.54 -29.34 -12.48
N ILE A 478 3.26 -29.56 -12.18
CA ILE A 478 2.42 -28.61 -11.47
C ILE A 478 2.13 -29.17 -10.08
N LEU A 479 2.56 -28.48 -9.04
CA LEU A 479 2.16 -28.74 -7.67
C LEU A 479 0.96 -27.84 -7.36
N PHE A 480 -0.18 -28.44 -7.06
CA PHE A 480 -1.41 -27.71 -6.84
C PHE A 480 -1.87 -27.78 -5.39
N ALA A 481 -1.77 -26.66 -4.67
CA ALA A 481 -2.19 -26.55 -3.28
C ALA A 481 -3.72 -26.38 -3.19
N GLU A 482 -4.36 -27.31 -2.49
CA GLU A 482 -5.79 -27.33 -2.21
C GLU A 482 -6.05 -27.13 -0.71
N ARG A 483 -7.13 -26.42 -0.39
CA ARG A 483 -7.64 -26.25 0.97
C ARG A 483 -9.14 -26.01 0.90
N HIS A 484 -9.84 -26.26 2.04
CA HIS A 484 -11.28 -26.04 2.12
C HIS A 484 -11.69 -24.64 1.61
N PRO A 485 -12.58 -24.53 0.60
CA PRO A 485 -12.90 -23.25 -0.07
C PRO A 485 -13.32 -22.14 0.89
N CYS A 486 -14.13 -22.46 1.91
CA CYS A 486 -14.59 -21.47 2.90
C CYS A 486 -13.43 -20.97 3.80
N ASP A 487 -12.48 -21.85 4.19
CA ASP A 487 -11.27 -21.45 4.94
C ASP A 487 -10.36 -20.54 4.10
N VAL A 488 -10.22 -20.85 2.81
CA VAL A 488 -9.44 -20.03 1.87
C VAL A 488 -10.05 -18.64 1.74
N LEU A 489 -11.35 -18.57 1.50
CA LEU A 489 -12.04 -17.30 1.32
C LEU A 489 -11.99 -16.42 2.59
N LEU A 490 -12.32 -17.01 3.75
CA LEU A 490 -12.21 -16.35 5.03
C LEU A 490 -10.78 -15.86 5.25
N SER A 491 -9.78 -16.69 5.01
CA SER A 491 -8.36 -16.32 5.19
C SER A 491 -7.93 -15.19 4.25
N CYS A 492 -8.44 -15.13 3.02
CA CYS A 492 -8.20 -14.01 2.11
C CYS A 492 -8.86 -12.72 2.62
N PHE A 493 -10.09 -12.80 3.12
CA PHE A 493 -10.81 -11.64 3.62
C PHE A 493 -10.15 -11.05 4.87
N ILE A 494 -9.78 -11.86 5.86
CA ILE A 494 -9.20 -11.36 7.12
C ILE A 494 -7.73 -10.94 7.02
N SER A 495 -7.01 -11.31 5.95
CA SER A 495 -5.59 -10.97 5.78
C SER A 495 -5.41 -9.52 5.34
N ASN A 496 -4.43 -8.83 5.91
CA ASN A 496 -4.03 -7.48 5.50
C ASN A 496 -3.04 -7.55 4.33
N PHE A 497 -3.57 -7.65 3.10
CA PHE A 497 -2.76 -7.64 1.89
C PHE A 497 -2.43 -6.23 1.42
N GLN A 498 -1.25 -6.06 0.81
CA GLN A 498 -0.99 -4.89 -0.02
C GLN A 498 -1.90 -4.93 -1.26
N PRO A 499 -2.66 -3.84 -1.53
CA PRO A 499 -3.57 -3.79 -2.66
C PRO A 499 -2.85 -3.97 -4.00
N ASN A 500 -3.37 -4.88 -4.82
CA ASN A 500 -3.01 -5.04 -6.23
C ASN A 500 -4.26 -5.53 -6.98
N ARG A 501 -4.18 -5.72 -8.29
CA ARG A 501 -5.31 -6.11 -9.14
C ARG A 501 -6.04 -7.40 -8.72
N ALA A 502 -5.35 -8.33 -8.05
CA ALA A 502 -5.99 -9.55 -7.52
C ALA A 502 -6.50 -9.32 -6.09
N MET A 503 -5.68 -8.71 -5.21
CA MET A 503 -6.00 -8.53 -3.79
C MET A 503 -7.12 -7.51 -3.55
N ALA A 504 -7.39 -6.60 -4.50
CA ALA A 504 -8.52 -5.68 -4.44
C ALA A 504 -9.88 -6.40 -4.40
N HIS A 505 -9.97 -7.62 -4.94
CA HIS A 505 -11.18 -8.44 -4.82
C HIS A 505 -11.43 -8.93 -3.38
N PHE A 506 -10.41 -8.94 -2.52
CA PHE A 506 -10.56 -9.35 -1.12
C PHE A 506 -11.03 -8.20 -0.21
N PHE A 507 -11.43 -7.06 -0.75
CA PHE A 507 -12.07 -5.99 0.04
C PHE A 507 -13.50 -6.36 0.44
N THR A 508 -14.14 -7.28 -0.25
CA THR A 508 -15.46 -7.82 0.09
C THR A 508 -15.49 -9.34 -0.06
N LEU A 509 -16.40 -9.99 0.63
CA LEU A 509 -16.60 -11.45 0.50
C LEU A 509 -17.04 -11.82 -0.92
N GLU A 510 -17.96 -11.04 -1.50
CA GLU A 510 -18.49 -11.27 -2.86
C GLU A 510 -17.39 -11.14 -3.92
N GLY A 511 -16.54 -10.13 -3.80
CA GLY A 511 -15.37 -9.96 -4.68
C GLY A 511 -14.41 -11.14 -4.58
N ALA A 512 -14.12 -11.57 -3.35
CA ALA A 512 -13.28 -12.73 -3.09
C ALA A 512 -13.87 -14.02 -3.69
N ALA A 513 -15.17 -14.26 -3.50
CA ALA A 513 -15.88 -15.41 -4.05
C ALA A 513 -15.93 -15.38 -5.58
N ALA A 514 -16.12 -14.21 -6.19
CA ALA A 514 -16.12 -14.05 -7.64
C ALA A 514 -14.75 -14.35 -8.26
N LEU A 515 -13.66 -13.91 -7.62
CA LEU A 515 -12.30 -14.24 -8.07
C LEU A 515 -12.00 -15.74 -7.85
N TYR A 516 -12.44 -16.31 -6.73
CA TYR A 516 -12.28 -17.73 -6.43
C TYR A 516 -12.96 -18.58 -7.50
N ASP A 517 -14.25 -18.31 -7.77
CA ASP A 517 -15.03 -19.04 -8.76
C ASP A 517 -14.40 -18.95 -10.16
N ALA A 518 -14.01 -17.76 -10.59
CA ALA A 518 -13.37 -17.57 -11.90
C ALA A 518 -12.03 -18.32 -12.01
N ALA A 519 -11.20 -18.27 -10.96
CA ALA A 519 -9.90 -18.93 -10.94
C ALA A 519 -10.03 -20.46 -10.96
N PHE A 520 -10.96 -21.02 -10.17
CA PHE A 520 -11.19 -22.47 -10.15
C PHE A 520 -11.92 -22.96 -11.41
N THR A 521 -12.74 -22.13 -12.03
CA THR A 521 -13.33 -22.44 -13.35
C THR A 521 -12.23 -22.54 -14.40
N ALA A 522 -11.31 -21.56 -14.47
CA ALA A 522 -10.18 -21.59 -15.39
C ALA A 522 -9.28 -22.81 -15.15
N TRP A 523 -8.95 -23.10 -13.89
CA TRP A 523 -8.17 -24.28 -13.49
C TRP A 523 -8.84 -25.59 -13.91
N THR A 524 -10.14 -25.74 -13.63
CA THR A 524 -10.90 -26.95 -13.95
C THR A 524 -10.91 -27.19 -15.46
N HIS A 525 -11.21 -26.16 -16.27
CA HIS A 525 -11.16 -26.28 -17.72
C HIS A 525 -9.76 -26.64 -18.23
N ALA A 526 -8.71 -25.98 -17.68
CA ALA A 526 -7.35 -26.28 -18.07
C ALA A 526 -6.95 -27.74 -17.80
N THR A 527 -7.31 -28.29 -16.62
CA THR A 527 -7.03 -29.69 -16.28
C THR A 527 -7.83 -30.72 -17.06
N GLN A 528 -8.98 -30.31 -17.64
CA GLN A 528 -9.78 -31.18 -18.51
C GLN A 528 -9.30 -31.19 -19.96
N VAL A 529 -8.73 -30.07 -20.43
CA VAL A 529 -8.38 -29.89 -21.84
C VAL A 529 -6.89 -30.10 -22.12
N LEU A 530 -6.02 -29.68 -21.17
CA LEU A 530 -4.58 -29.75 -21.33
C LEU A 530 -3.99 -31.00 -20.65
N PRO A 531 -3.02 -31.68 -21.27
CA PRO A 531 -2.34 -32.84 -20.67
C PRO A 531 -1.33 -32.39 -19.61
N LEU A 532 -1.82 -31.80 -18.53
CA LEU A 532 -0.99 -31.29 -17.44
C LEU A 532 -0.50 -32.40 -16.52
N ARG A 533 0.75 -32.33 -16.10
CA ARG A 533 1.33 -33.22 -15.09
C ARG A 533 1.10 -32.58 -13.70
N VAL A 534 0.02 -32.96 -13.01
CA VAL A 534 -0.44 -32.34 -11.77
C VAL A 534 -0.30 -33.28 -10.57
N HIS A 535 0.29 -32.77 -9.48
CA HIS A 535 0.20 -33.37 -8.14
C HIS A 535 -0.59 -32.43 -7.21
N ARG A 536 -1.68 -32.97 -6.64
CA ARG A 536 -2.55 -32.21 -5.73
C ARG A 536 -2.12 -32.41 -4.30
N VAL A 537 -1.92 -31.33 -3.55
CA VAL A 537 -1.51 -31.34 -2.15
C VAL A 537 -2.58 -30.66 -1.33
N ARG A 538 -3.23 -31.42 -0.43
CA ARG A 538 -4.26 -30.88 0.46
C ARG A 538 -3.63 -30.34 1.74
N TYR A 539 -3.91 -29.09 2.05
CA TYR A 539 -3.42 -28.41 3.26
C TYR A 539 -3.75 -29.21 4.53
N GLU A 540 -4.98 -29.69 4.66
CA GLU A 540 -5.45 -30.43 5.81
C GLU A 540 -4.65 -31.72 6.03
N ARG A 541 -4.25 -32.42 4.96
CA ARG A 541 -3.40 -33.60 5.03
C ARG A 541 -1.94 -33.26 5.38
N VAL A 542 -1.42 -32.17 4.80
CA VAL A 542 -0.05 -31.72 5.13
C VAL A 542 0.08 -31.42 6.62
N VAL A 543 -0.90 -30.71 7.23
CA VAL A 543 -0.83 -30.40 8.65
C VAL A 543 -1.12 -31.63 9.55
N GLU A 544 -1.62 -32.69 8.99
CA GLU A 544 -1.92 -33.97 9.65
C GLU A 544 -0.75 -34.96 9.58
N ASP A 545 -0.17 -35.13 8.39
CA ASP A 545 0.96 -35.99 8.07
C ASP A 545 1.91 -35.33 7.07
N VAL A 546 2.79 -34.45 7.57
CA VAL A 546 3.78 -33.74 6.76
C VAL A 546 4.69 -34.70 6.00
N GLU A 547 5.18 -35.76 6.68
CA GLU A 547 6.13 -36.71 6.09
C GLU A 547 5.48 -37.47 4.95
N GLY A 548 4.29 -38.03 5.15
CA GLY A 548 3.59 -38.81 4.13
C GLY A 548 3.27 -37.99 2.88
N GLU A 549 2.76 -36.79 3.05
CA GLU A 549 2.44 -35.91 1.92
C GLU A 549 3.70 -35.42 1.18
N MET A 550 4.79 -35.12 1.90
CA MET A 550 6.04 -34.70 1.25
C MET A 550 6.76 -35.86 0.56
N ARG A 551 6.69 -37.09 1.08
CA ARG A 551 7.18 -38.29 0.37
C ARG A 551 6.45 -38.48 -0.95
N SER A 552 5.12 -38.42 -0.94
CA SER A 552 4.30 -38.53 -2.15
C SER A 552 4.62 -37.45 -3.16
N LEU A 553 4.84 -36.20 -2.71
CA LEU A 553 5.20 -35.07 -3.57
C LEU A 553 6.60 -35.29 -4.20
N LEU A 554 7.60 -35.69 -3.42
CA LEU A 554 8.95 -35.94 -3.91
C LEU A 554 9.00 -37.12 -4.88
N ASP A 555 8.26 -38.18 -4.63
CA ASP A 555 8.11 -39.33 -5.53
C ASP A 555 7.52 -38.89 -6.89
N PHE A 556 6.48 -38.03 -6.87
CA PHE A 556 5.92 -37.45 -8.09
C PHE A 556 6.95 -36.64 -8.88
N LEU A 557 7.85 -35.90 -8.20
CA LEU A 557 8.92 -35.14 -8.83
C LEU A 557 10.11 -36.02 -9.24
N GLY A 558 10.18 -37.27 -8.83
CA GLY A 558 11.33 -38.17 -9.04
C GLY A 558 12.55 -37.80 -8.20
N LEU A 559 12.33 -37.18 -7.03
CA LEU A 559 13.37 -36.73 -6.10
C LEU A 559 13.52 -37.71 -4.92
N ALA A 560 14.75 -37.87 -4.45
CA ALA A 560 15.01 -38.69 -3.28
C ALA A 560 14.48 -38.04 -2.00
N TRP A 561 13.98 -38.85 -1.08
CA TRP A 561 13.59 -38.41 0.24
C TRP A 561 14.78 -37.82 1.02
N ASN A 562 14.58 -36.67 1.64
CA ASN A 562 15.49 -36.05 2.61
C ASN A 562 14.68 -35.61 3.85
N PRO A 563 15.05 -36.04 5.07
CA PRO A 563 14.34 -35.62 6.28
C PRO A 563 14.38 -34.12 6.57
N ASP A 564 15.36 -33.37 6.03
CA ASP A 564 15.43 -31.92 6.20
C ASP A 564 14.22 -31.17 5.58
N VAL A 565 13.50 -31.83 4.67
CA VAL A 565 12.31 -31.28 4.01
C VAL A 565 11.16 -30.99 4.99
N ILE A 566 11.07 -31.75 6.09
CA ILE A 566 10.00 -31.55 7.08
C ILE A 566 10.35 -30.55 8.18
N ASP A 567 11.59 -30.03 8.22
CA ASP A 567 12.00 -28.99 9.15
C ASP A 567 11.65 -27.60 8.60
N ASN A 568 10.36 -27.22 8.73
CA ASN A 568 9.88 -25.92 8.28
C ASN A 568 10.51 -24.76 9.05
N GLN A 569 10.89 -24.94 10.31
CA GLN A 569 11.49 -23.89 11.13
C GLN A 569 12.92 -23.57 10.68
N ALA A 570 13.75 -24.60 10.44
CA ALA A 570 15.08 -24.41 9.90
C ALA A 570 15.05 -23.77 8.49
N SER A 571 14.11 -24.21 7.65
CA SER A 571 13.89 -23.64 6.31
C SER A 571 13.44 -22.18 6.38
N ALA A 572 12.49 -21.85 7.25
CA ALA A 572 12.00 -20.47 7.47
C ALA A 572 13.12 -19.57 8.02
N ALA A 573 13.95 -20.07 8.94
CA ALA A 573 15.08 -19.30 9.49
C ALA A 573 16.14 -18.94 8.42
N LYS A 574 16.41 -19.86 7.49
CA LYS A 574 17.34 -19.62 6.35
C LYS A 574 16.77 -18.62 5.34
N ARG A 575 15.46 -18.50 5.26
CA ARG A 575 14.76 -17.65 4.29
C ARG A 575 14.85 -16.16 4.63
N GLY A 576 15.01 -15.78 5.91
CA GLY A 576 14.90 -14.40 6.36
C GLY A 576 13.44 -13.92 6.34
N GLN A 577 13.17 -12.76 5.74
CA GLN A 577 11.83 -12.20 5.68
C GLN A 577 10.90 -12.98 4.73
N ILE A 578 9.82 -13.53 5.28
CA ILE A 578 8.76 -14.19 4.50
C ILE A 578 7.86 -13.13 3.88
N ARG A 579 7.69 -13.20 2.55
CA ARG A 579 7.03 -12.17 1.75
C ARG A 579 5.51 -12.19 1.77
N THR A 580 4.91 -13.25 2.27
CA THR A 580 3.46 -13.46 2.26
C THR A 580 2.82 -13.09 3.59
N ALA A 581 1.50 -12.84 3.59
CA ALA A 581 0.71 -12.62 4.81
C ALA A 581 0.71 -13.83 5.78
N SER A 582 1.43 -14.91 5.44
CA SER A 582 1.60 -16.11 6.27
C SER A 582 2.87 -16.11 7.13
N TYR A 583 3.66 -15.01 7.13
CA TYR A 583 4.97 -14.94 7.78
C TYR A 583 4.95 -15.41 9.26
N ALA A 584 3.97 -14.93 10.03
CA ALA A 584 3.85 -15.28 11.44
C ALA A 584 3.48 -16.75 11.69
N GLN A 585 3.01 -17.45 10.66
CA GLN A 585 2.52 -18.82 10.75
C GLN A 585 3.59 -19.84 10.38
N VAL A 586 4.41 -19.54 9.39
CA VAL A 586 5.38 -20.51 8.82
C VAL A 586 6.60 -20.71 9.72
N GLY A 587 7.00 -19.71 10.51
CA GLY A 587 8.06 -19.83 11.51
C GLY A 587 7.66 -20.59 12.79
N GLN A 588 6.39 -21.00 12.94
CA GLN A 588 5.90 -21.79 14.06
C GLN A 588 5.89 -23.29 13.70
N PRO A 589 5.89 -24.21 14.68
CA PRO A 589 5.59 -25.61 14.42
C PRO A 589 4.26 -25.73 13.66
N ILE A 590 4.18 -26.68 12.73
CA ILE A 590 2.97 -26.89 11.93
C ILE A 590 1.79 -27.20 12.85
N TYR A 591 0.68 -26.49 12.68
CA TYR A 591 -0.50 -26.58 13.55
C TYR A 591 -1.79 -26.74 12.75
N ARG A 592 -2.80 -27.39 13.38
CA ARG A 592 -4.09 -27.73 12.75
C ARG A 592 -5.18 -26.66 12.88
N ARG A 593 -4.97 -25.62 13.71
CA ARG A 593 -6.02 -24.63 14.07
C ARG A 593 -6.59 -23.80 12.90
N SER A 594 -5.93 -23.81 11.77
CA SER A 594 -6.40 -23.11 10.58
C SER A 594 -7.34 -23.93 9.70
N ALA A 595 -7.44 -25.24 9.93
CA ALA A 595 -8.40 -26.12 9.27
C ALA A 595 -9.75 -26.02 9.99
N GLY A 596 -10.84 -25.85 9.26
CA GLY A 596 -12.20 -25.71 9.81
C GLY A 596 -12.49 -24.39 10.52
N ARG A 597 -11.59 -23.40 10.42
CA ARG A 597 -11.80 -22.09 11.06
C ARG A 597 -13.07 -21.41 10.58
N TRP A 598 -13.45 -21.59 9.32
CA TRP A 598 -14.62 -21.01 8.69
C TRP A 598 -15.94 -21.39 9.40
N GLU A 599 -16.01 -22.51 10.09
CA GLU A 599 -17.22 -22.97 10.79
C GLU A 599 -17.68 -21.96 11.84
N ARG A 600 -16.74 -21.30 12.52
CA ARG A 600 -17.04 -20.22 13.49
C ARG A 600 -17.55 -18.94 12.84
N TYR A 601 -17.32 -18.78 11.54
CA TYR A 601 -17.72 -17.61 10.73
C TYR A 601 -18.79 -17.97 9.71
N ARG A 602 -19.50 -19.09 9.92
CA ARG A 602 -20.49 -19.61 8.97
C ARG A 602 -21.58 -18.60 8.65
N GLU A 603 -22.07 -17.90 9.67
CA GLU A 603 -23.10 -16.88 9.54
C GLU A 603 -22.61 -15.71 8.68
N GLN A 604 -21.41 -15.24 8.91
CA GLN A 604 -20.81 -14.12 8.15
C GLN A 604 -20.50 -14.53 6.69
N LEU A 605 -20.25 -15.81 6.44
CA LEU A 605 -19.99 -16.34 5.10
C LEU A 605 -21.26 -16.71 4.33
N GLU A 606 -22.43 -16.72 4.98
CA GLU A 606 -23.70 -17.14 4.38
C GLU A 606 -23.98 -16.50 3.00
N PRO A 607 -23.71 -15.20 2.77
CA PRO A 607 -23.96 -14.56 1.46
C PRO A 607 -23.18 -15.17 0.30
N VAL A 608 -22.04 -15.82 0.57
CA VAL A 608 -21.14 -16.37 -0.46
C VAL A 608 -21.11 -17.91 -0.49
N LEU A 609 -21.74 -18.57 0.48
CA LEU A 609 -21.84 -20.04 0.50
C LEU A 609 -22.46 -20.63 -0.78
N PRO A 610 -23.48 -20.01 -1.42
CA PRO A 610 -24.02 -20.55 -2.68
C PRO A 610 -22.99 -20.59 -3.82
N ILE A 611 -21.99 -19.71 -3.83
CA ILE A 611 -20.91 -19.70 -4.81
C ILE A 611 -19.86 -20.77 -4.46
N LEU A 612 -19.59 -20.96 -3.16
CA LEU A 612 -18.54 -21.87 -2.69
C LEU A 612 -18.99 -23.35 -2.59
N ALA A 613 -20.25 -23.61 -2.30
CA ALA A 613 -20.77 -24.97 -2.09
C ALA A 613 -20.48 -25.93 -3.25
N PRO A 614 -20.64 -25.54 -4.53
CA PRO A 614 -20.27 -26.41 -5.66
C PRO A 614 -18.78 -26.78 -5.68
N TRP A 615 -17.91 -25.87 -5.22
CA TRP A 615 -16.46 -26.11 -5.14
C TRP A 615 -16.11 -27.01 -3.96
N VAL A 616 -16.79 -26.83 -2.80
CA VAL A 616 -16.63 -27.71 -1.62
C VAL A 616 -16.95 -29.15 -2.01
N GLU A 617 -18.10 -29.40 -2.66
CA GLU A 617 -18.50 -30.73 -3.12
C GLU A 617 -17.52 -31.29 -4.16
N ARG A 618 -17.19 -30.51 -5.20
CA ARG A 618 -16.29 -30.94 -6.29
C ARG A 618 -14.90 -31.31 -5.81
N MET A 619 -14.39 -30.62 -4.79
CA MET A 619 -13.09 -30.91 -4.18
C MET A 619 -13.17 -32.01 -3.10
N GLY A 620 -14.35 -32.57 -2.83
CA GLY A 620 -14.56 -33.65 -1.86
C GLY A 620 -14.43 -33.19 -0.41
N TYR A 621 -14.78 -31.95 -0.11
CA TYR A 621 -14.94 -31.43 1.25
C TYR A 621 -16.42 -31.48 1.68
N SER A 622 -16.68 -31.20 2.96
CA SER A 622 -18.03 -31.13 3.52
C SER A 622 -18.41 -29.70 3.93
N MET A 623 -19.67 -29.38 3.82
CA MET A 623 -20.28 -28.16 4.39
C MET A 623 -20.82 -28.40 5.82
N ALA A 624 -20.73 -29.66 6.30
CA ALA A 624 -21.21 -30.07 7.62
C ALA A 624 -20.13 -29.84 8.69
#